data_ff1ab822753bee277103df816ea556a4
#
_entry.id   ff1ab822753bee277103df816ea556a4
#
_cell.length_a   1.000
_cell.length_b   1.000
_cell.length_c   1.000
_cell.angle_alpha   90.00
_cell.angle_beta   90.00
_cell.angle_gamma   90.00
#
_symmetry.space_group_name_H-M   'P 1'
#
loop_
_entity.id
_entity.type
_entity.pdbx_description
1 polymer ?
#
loop_
_entity_poly.entity_id
_entity_poly.type
_entity_poly.pdbx_seq_one_letter_code
_entity_poly.pdbx_strand_id
1 'polypeptide(L)'
;MRKNYKTLITSTLILMVSTLAATSQPIITKSFTGGWYDPAKNGQGFLLEIINTNQQKKALTTWFTFDMSGQQLWLIGIGEISNQNIHFDMVIPEGGQFGELHDPNNINNTAWGTVTFTFNDCNSGQVTWQPQVGGFDAGSMPVVRSTAIHNLNCTGGLFDELADTVVETETRSPLNSTGVDADASGHVKYEQRTDRIEFSVEIEDVPVGAYELWVANDQKGTINVINVPGGTEGEIEFRDPVEPGKVLLDFDPRGQTIDIIRNGTTYLSSDEFNGSNGNSGSSNQAPPFGDS
;
A
#
# COMPACT_ATOMS: atom_id res chain seq x y z
N MET A 1 68.85 33.19 0.36
CA MET A 1 67.91 32.47 1.26
C MET A 1 66.55 32.41 0.63
N ARG A 2 66.16 31.24 0.10
CA ARG A 2 64.79 31.05 -0.48
C ARG A 2 63.94 30.29 0.55
N LYS A 3 62.87 30.90 1.06
CA LYS A 3 61.89 30.27 1.93
C LYS A 3 60.83 29.54 1.11
N ASN A 4 60.80 28.22 1.22
CA ASN A 4 59.77 27.37 0.61
C ASN A 4 58.54 27.34 1.58
N TYR A 5 57.42 27.90 1.11
CA TYR A 5 56.11 27.74 1.77
C TYR A 5 55.44 26.47 1.19
N LYS A 6 55.23 25.45 2.03
CA LYS A 6 54.40 24.30 1.72
C LYS A 6 52.96 24.67 2.04
N THR A 7 52.13 24.83 0.98
CA THR A 7 50.71 25.03 1.10
C THR A 7 50.08 23.67 1.41
N LEU A 8 49.51 23.52 2.61
CA LEU A 8 48.66 22.37 2.96
C LEU A 8 47.27 22.62 2.33
N ILE A 9 46.88 21.80 1.38
CA ILE A 9 45.51 21.75 0.85
C ILE A 9 44.72 20.76 1.71
N THR A 10 43.88 21.29 2.60
CA THR A 10 42.96 20.48 3.39
C THR A 10 41.74 20.19 2.53
N SER A 11 41.65 18.96 2.00
CA SER A 11 40.49 18.52 1.22
C SER A 11 39.33 18.17 2.18
N THR A 12 38.33 19.02 2.27
CA THR A 12 37.12 18.73 3.04
C THR A 12 36.22 17.81 2.22
N LEU A 13 36.16 16.55 2.60
CA LEU A 13 35.24 15.58 2.00
C LEU A 13 33.82 15.86 2.56
N ILE A 14 32.97 16.48 1.76
CA ILE A 14 31.56 16.65 2.08
C ILE A 14 30.85 15.32 1.79
N LEU A 15 30.51 14.58 2.84
CA LEU A 15 29.68 13.38 2.76
C LEU A 15 28.24 13.83 2.50
N MET A 16 27.77 13.74 1.26
CA MET A 16 26.34 13.89 0.97
C MET A 16 25.62 12.64 1.47
N VAL A 17 24.97 12.75 2.61
CA VAL A 17 23.99 11.77 3.08
C VAL A 17 22.74 12.02 2.27
N SER A 18 22.50 11.19 1.23
CA SER A 18 21.21 11.15 0.55
C SER A 18 20.22 10.45 1.48
N THR A 19 19.32 11.23 2.08
CA THR A 19 18.13 10.69 2.73
C THR A 19 17.24 10.11 1.63
N LEU A 20 17.17 8.78 1.52
CA LEU A 20 16.09 8.14 0.80
C LEU A 20 14.81 8.47 1.58
N ALA A 21 13.99 9.37 1.03
CA ALA A 21 12.62 9.49 1.47
C ALA A 21 11.96 8.14 1.16
N ALA A 22 11.47 7.45 2.17
CA ALA A 22 10.59 6.30 1.97
C ALA A 22 9.36 6.83 1.21
N THR A 23 9.18 6.37 -0.02
CA THR A 23 7.94 6.66 -0.75
C THR A 23 6.86 5.79 -0.11
N SER A 24 5.85 6.42 0.48
CA SER A 24 4.68 5.69 0.98
C SER A 24 4.06 4.90 -0.17
N GLN A 25 3.71 3.64 0.12
CA GLN A 25 3.11 2.73 -0.86
C GLN A 25 1.60 2.77 -0.68
N PRO A 26 0.81 2.92 -1.76
CA PRO A 26 -0.63 3.02 -1.59
C PRO A 26 -1.23 1.70 -1.08
N ILE A 27 -2.20 1.79 -0.18
CA ILE A 27 -3.07 0.67 0.17
C ILE A 27 -4.05 0.45 -0.98
N ILE A 28 -4.12 -0.78 -1.48
CA ILE A 28 -5.11 -1.15 -2.49
C ILE A 28 -6.47 -1.33 -1.82
N THR A 29 -7.37 -0.40 -2.12
CA THR A 29 -8.73 -0.32 -1.58
C THR A 29 -9.76 -0.42 -2.71
N LYS A 30 -11.04 -0.46 -2.36
CA LYS A 30 -12.17 -0.36 -3.33
C LYS A 30 -11.99 0.80 -4.31
N SER A 31 -11.26 1.85 -3.91
CA SER A 31 -11.02 3.05 -4.70
C SER A 31 -10.12 2.82 -5.93
N PHE A 32 -9.43 1.68 -6.03
CA PHE A 32 -8.65 1.31 -7.21
C PHE A 32 -9.49 0.68 -8.34
N THR A 33 -10.76 0.38 -8.07
CA THR A 33 -11.72 -0.09 -9.10
C THR A 33 -11.83 0.91 -10.24
N GLY A 34 -11.73 0.43 -11.48
CA GLY A 34 -11.85 1.25 -12.68
C GLY A 34 -11.12 0.67 -13.88
N GLY A 35 -11.12 1.44 -14.97
CA GLY A 35 -10.36 1.13 -16.19
C GLY A 35 -8.90 1.58 -16.05
N TRP A 36 -7.99 0.74 -16.54
CA TRP A 36 -6.55 0.98 -16.53
C TRP A 36 -5.96 0.67 -17.91
N TYR A 37 -5.10 1.52 -18.44
CA TYR A 37 -4.54 1.33 -19.77
C TYR A 37 -3.20 2.06 -19.94
N ASP A 38 -2.45 1.69 -20.98
CA ASP A 38 -1.28 2.45 -21.45
C ASP A 38 -1.73 3.44 -22.52
N PRO A 39 -1.62 4.76 -22.30
CA PRO A 39 -1.98 5.77 -23.30
C PRO A 39 -1.23 5.64 -24.63
N ALA A 40 0.00 5.09 -24.60
CA ALA A 40 0.79 4.84 -25.79
C ALA A 40 0.31 3.60 -26.59
N LYS A 41 -0.53 2.75 -25.99
CA LYS A 41 -1.06 1.51 -26.57
C LYS A 41 -2.58 1.48 -26.51
N ASN A 42 -3.22 2.58 -26.93
CA ASN A 42 -4.67 2.70 -26.92
C ASN A 42 -5.35 1.60 -27.73
N GLY A 43 -6.56 1.20 -27.32
CA GLY A 43 -7.34 0.12 -27.92
C GLY A 43 -7.27 -1.20 -27.15
N GLN A 44 -6.47 -1.26 -26.11
CA GLN A 44 -6.42 -2.35 -25.12
C GLN A 44 -6.34 -1.80 -23.70
N GLY A 45 -6.68 -2.60 -22.71
CA GLY A 45 -6.65 -2.17 -21.31
C GLY A 45 -7.35 -3.16 -20.39
N PHE A 46 -7.37 -2.80 -19.12
CA PHE A 46 -7.92 -3.63 -18.05
C PHE A 46 -9.15 -2.97 -17.45
N LEU A 47 -10.12 -3.78 -17.08
CA LEU A 47 -11.11 -3.43 -16.06
C LEU A 47 -10.68 -4.12 -14.78
N LEU A 48 -10.44 -3.34 -13.75
CA LEU A 48 -10.06 -3.81 -12.43
C LEU A 48 -11.19 -3.55 -11.45
N GLU A 49 -11.55 -4.56 -10.68
CA GLU A 49 -12.51 -4.46 -9.59
C GLU A 49 -11.91 -5.01 -8.31
N ILE A 50 -12.01 -4.25 -7.23
CA ILE A 50 -11.69 -4.76 -5.89
C ILE A 50 -12.97 -5.37 -5.33
N ILE A 51 -12.91 -6.66 -5.05
CA ILE A 51 -14.07 -7.49 -4.72
C ILE A 51 -13.92 -8.12 -3.33
N ASN A 52 -15.04 -8.55 -2.78
CA ASN A 52 -15.07 -9.37 -1.58
C ASN A 52 -15.52 -10.78 -1.96
N THR A 53 -14.69 -11.78 -1.74
CA THR A 53 -15.02 -13.18 -1.98
C THR A 53 -14.64 -14.02 -0.76
N ASN A 54 -15.58 -14.81 -0.24
CA ASN A 54 -15.39 -15.60 0.98
C ASN A 54 -14.83 -14.80 2.18
N GLN A 55 -15.30 -13.56 2.36
CA GLN A 55 -14.85 -12.61 3.39
C GLN A 55 -13.37 -12.17 3.26
N GLN A 56 -12.77 -12.37 2.09
CA GLN A 56 -11.44 -11.89 1.76
C GLN A 56 -11.50 -10.81 0.70
N LYS A 57 -10.73 -9.75 0.89
CA LYS A 57 -10.52 -8.73 -0.13
C LYS A 57 -9.61 -9.28 -1.21
N LYS A 58 -10.13 -9.35 -2.44
CA LYS A 58 -9.43 -9.80 -3.64
C LYS A 58 -9.64 -8.81 -4.77
N ALA A 59 -9.08 -9.09 -5.92
CA ALA A 59 -9.33 -8.32 -7.12
C ALA A 59 -9.78 -9.23 -8.26
N LEU A 60 -10.68 -8.71 -9.10
CA LEU A 60 -11.03 -9.29 -10.40
C LEU A 60 -10.45 -8.37 -11.47
N THR A 61 -9.85 -8.93 -12.51
CA THR A 61 -9.48 -8.15 -13.70
C THR A 61 -9.90 -8.85 -14.97
N THR A 62 -10.33 -8.04 -15.95
CA THR A 62 -10.45 -8.46 -17.34
C THR A 62 -9.46 -7.65 -18.15
N TRP A 63 -8.62 -8.31 -18.93
CA TRP A 63 -7.73 -7.71 -19.90
C TRP A 63 -8.29 -7.82 -21.29
N PHE A 64 -8.76 -6.73 -21.86
CA PHE A 64 -9.16 -6.64 -23.26
C PHE A 64 -7.92 -6.32 -24.11
N THR A 65 -7.54 -7.21 -25.00
CA THR A 65 -6.32 -7.12 -25.80
C THR A 65 -6.47 -7.83 -27.13
N PHE A 66 -5.38 -8.19 -27.75
CA PHE A 66 -5.33 -8.91 -29.02
C PHE A 66 -4.33 -10.05 -28.92
N ASP A 67 -4.57 -11.11 -29.71
CA ASP A 67 -3.57 -12.14 -29.93
C ASP A 67 -2.48 -11.71 -30.91
N MET A 68 -1.48 -12.56 -31.13
CA MET A 68 -0.37 -12.25 -32.06
C MET A 68 -0.80 -12.15 -33.52
N SER A 69 -2.01 -12.58 -33.89
CA SER A 69 -2.59 -12.42 -35.23
C SER A 69 -3.45 -11.14 -35.36
N GLY A 70 -3.60 -10.40 -34.26
CA GLY A 70 -4.42 -9.18 -34.19
C GLY A 70 -5.92 -9.45 -33.98
N GLN A 71 -6.31 -10.68 -33.61
CA GLN A 71 -7.69 -10.98 -33.26
C GLN A 71 -7.98 -10.52 -31.82
N GLN A 72 -9.18 -10.01 -31.60
CA GLN A 72 -9.62 -9.60 -30.25
C GLN A 72 -9.57 -10.78 -29.30
N LEU A 73 -8.99 -10.53 -28.14
CA LEU A 73 -8.85 -11.48 -27.06
C LEU A 73 -9.20 -10.80 -25.74
N TRP A 74 -9.85 -11.52 -24.85
CA TRP A 74 -10.00 -11.10 -23.48
C TRP A 74 -9.57 -12.23 -22.54
N LEU A 75 -8.96 -11.82 -21.44
CA LEU A 75 -8.51 -12.69 -20.37
C LEU A 75 -9.19 -12.25 -19.10
N ILE A 76 -9.42 -13.17 -18.18
CA ILE A 76 -10.02 -12.88 -16.89
C ILE A 76 -9.23 -13.60 -15.79
N GLY A 77 -9.16 -12.99 -14.60
CA GLY A 77 -8.53 -13.60 -13.45
C GLY A 77 -8.96 -12.98 -12.15
N ILE A 78 -8.93 -13.78 -11.09
CA ILE A 78 -9.06 -13.32 -9.70
C ILE A 78 -7.67 -13.28 -9.11
N GLY A 79 -7.33 -12.19 -8.41
CA GLY A 79 -5.99 -11.94 -7.89
C GLY A 79 -5.97 -11.72 -6.38
N GLU A 80 -4.82 -12.07 -5.80
CA GLU A 80 -4.49 -11.80 -4.41
C GLU A 80 -3.81 -10.44 -4.29
N ILE A 81 -4.23 -9.67 -3.27
CA ILE A 81 -3.68 -8.35 -2.95
C ILE A 81 -2.59 -8.51 -1.92
N SER A 82 -1.41 -7.94 -2.21
CA SER A 82 -0.26 -7.94 -1.29
C SER A 82 0.46 -6.59 -1.40
N ASN A 83 0.39 -5.77 -0.36
CA ASN A 83 0.91 -4.39 -0.35
C ASN A 83 0.36 -3.60 -1.56
N GLN A 84 1.24 -2.97 -2.35
CA GLN A 84 0.88 -2.25 -3.59
C GLN A 84 0.69 -3.16 -4.82
N ASN A 85 0.71 -4.48 -4.65
CA ASN A 85 0.66 -5.43 -5.75
C ASN A 85 -0.65 -6.22 -5.77
N ILE A 86 -1.09 -6.60 -6.98
CA ILE A 86 -2.13 -7.61 -7.18
C ILE A 86 -1.59 -8.65 -8.15
N HIS A 87 -1.62 -9.90 -7.74
CA HIS A 87 -1.17 -11.05 -8.56
C HIS A 87 -2.38 -11.83 -9.04
N PHE A 88 -2.49 -11.98 -10.35
CA PHE A 88 -3.60 -12.69 -11.01
C PHE A 88 -3.11 -13.94 -11.72
N ASP A 89 -3.83 -15.04 -11.56
CA ASP A 89 -3.81 -16.17 -12.48
C ASP A 89 -4.88 -15.92 -13.54
N MET A 90 -4.44 -15.83 -14.81
CA MET A 90 -5.32 -15.44 -15.91
C MET A 90 -5.71 -16.66 -16.76
N VAL A 91 -6.96 -16.66 -17.19
CA VAL A 91 -7.50 -17.69 -18.10
C VAL A 91 -8.05 -17.05 -19.38
N ILE A 92 -8.09 -17.82 -20.45
CA ILE A 92 -8.81 -17.52 -21.68
C ILE A 92 -10.08 -18.37 -21.68
N PRO A 93 -11.29 -17.77 -21.58
CA PRO A 93 -12.53 -18.50 -21.78
C PRO A 93 -12.77 -18.78 -23.25
N GLU A 94 -13.05 -20.02 -23.59
CA GLU A 94 -13.29 -20.49 -24.95
C GLU A 94 -14.58 -21.32 -25.04
N GLY A 95 -15.14 -21.53 -26.23
CA GLY A 95 -16.29 -22.41 -26.47
C GLY A 95 -17.64 -21.75 -26.29
N GLY A 96 -17.68 -20.44 -25.92
CA GLY A 96 -18.93 -19.69 -25.78
C GLY A 96 -19.63 -19.45 -27.13
N GLN A 97 -20.95 -19.32 -27.08
CA GLN A 97 -21.77 -18.93 -28.21
C GLN A 97 -22.67 -17.76 -27.83
N PHE A 98 -23.17 -17.03 -28.82
CA PHE A 98 -24.02 -15.87 -28.57
C PHE A 98 -25.47 -16.28 -28.24
N GLY A 99 -26.04 -15.61 -27.23
CA GLY A 99 -27.46 -15.68 -26.89
C GLY A 99 -27.93 -17.09 -26.47
N GLU A 100 -29.07 -17.53 -26.98
CA GLU A 100 -29.70 -18.80 -26.62
C GLU A 100 -28.91 -20.04 -27.04
N LEU A 101 -27.91 -19.87 -27.89
CA LEU A 101 -27.02 -20.99 -28.33
C LEU A 101 -25.91 -21.27 -27.32
N HIS A 102 -25.79 -20.42 -26.28
CA HIS A 102 -24.77 -20.58 -25.25
C HIS A 102 -25.05 -21.78 -24.36
N ASP A 103 -24.10 -22.70 -24.33
CA ASP A 103 -24.10 -23.88 -23.46
C ASP A 103 -22.90 -23.74 -22.49
N PRO A 104 -23.12 -23.56 -21.18
CA PRO A 104 -22.01 -23.44 -20.21
C PRO A 104 -21.13 -24.71 -20.14
N ASN A 105 -21.64 -25.89 -20.52
CA ASN A 105 -20.85 -27.10 -20.54
C ASN A 105 -19.77 -27.11 -21.65
N ASN A 106 -19.88 -26.23 -22.62
CA ASN A 106 -18.89 -26.07 -23.70
C ASN A 106 -17.80 -25.07 -23.37
N ILE A 107 -17.90 -24.37 -22.21
CA ILE A 107 -16.88 -23.41 -21.78
C ILE A 107 -15.65 -24.15 -21.30
N ASN A 108 -14.50 -23.75 -21.86
CA ASN A 108 -13.19 -24.20 -21.42
C ASN A 108 -12.38 -22.96 -20.98
N ASN A 109 -11.87 -22.97 -19.75
CA ASN A 109 -11.02 -21.91 -19.20
C ASN A 109 -9.56 -22.37 -19.33
N THR A 110 -8.90 -22.01 -20.43
CA THR A 110 -7.50 -22.33 -20.65
C THR A 110 -6.60 -21.43 -19.80
N ALA A 111 -5.78 -22.01 -18.93
CA ALA A 111 -4.80 -21.26 -18.16
C ALA A 111 -3.83 -20.53 -19.10
N TRP A 112 -3.80 -19.20 -19.03
CA TRP A 112 -2.97 -18.38 -19.92
C TRP A 112 -1.60 -18.04 -19.30
N GLY A 113 -1.54 -17.73 -18.02
CA GLY A 113 -0.36 -17.31 -17.30
C GLY A 113 -0.68 -16.33 -16.20
N THR A 114 0.28 -15.53 -15.79
CA THR A 114 0.13 -14.58 -14.67
C THR A 114 0.20 -13.13 -15.14
N VAL A 115 -0.52 -12.26 -14.42
CA VAL A 115 -0.47 -10.81 -14.57
C VAL A 115 -0.28 -10.20 -13.17
N THR A 116 0.64 -9.26 -13.05
CA THR A 116 0.88 -8.52 -11.80
C THR A 116 0.73 -7.04 -12.05
N PHE A 117 -0.15 -6.41 -11.27
CA PHE A 117 -0.21 -4.95 -11.13
C PHE A 117 0.67 -4.51 -9.97
N THR A 118 1.44 -3.45 -10.17
CA THR A 118 2.18 -2.73 -9.12
C THR A 118 1.78 -1.26 -9.20
N PHE A 119 1.12 -0.74 -8.18
CA PHE A 119 0.64 0.63 -8.16
C PHE A 119 1.66 1.57 -7.52
N ASN A 120 1.88 2.73 -8.15
CA ASN A 120 2.67 3.82 -7.58
C ASN A 120 1.79 4.73 -6.72
N ASP A 121 0.56 4.95 -7.18
CA ASP A 121 -0.47 5.79 -6.57
C ASP A 121 -1.86 5.41 -7.11
N CYS A 122 -2.89 6.18 -6.74
CA CYS A 122 -4.27 5.98 -7.19
C CYS A 122 -4.49 6.02 -8.70
N ASN A 123 -3.56 6.57 -9.48
CA ASN A 123 -3.75 6.90 -10.88
C ASN A 123 -2.69 6.33 -11.81
N SER A 124 -1.61 5.76 -11.25
CA SER A 124 -0.50 5.23 -12.01
C SER A 124 0.04 3.92 -11.44
N GLY A 125 0.59 3.09 -12.32
CA GLY A 125 1.19 1.83 -11.97
C GLY A 125 1.90 1.19 -13.15
N GLN A 126 2.33 -0.03 -12.93
CA GLN A 126 2.91 -0.90 -13.95
C GLN A 126 2.20 -2.24 -13.94
N VAL A 127 1.98 -2.81 -15.12
CA VAL A 127 1.53 -4.19 -15.30
C VAL A 127 2.65 -4.99 -15.92
N THR A 128 2.91 -6.17 -15.37
CA THR A 128 3.82 -7.18 -15.91
C THR A 128 3.05 -8.46 -16.17
N TRP A 129 3.44 -9.22 -17.17
CA TRP A 129 2.79 -10.49 -17.49
C TRP A 129 3.79 -11.55 -17.91
N GLN A 130 3.44 -12.80 -17.57
CA GLN A 130 4.22 -13.99 -17.89
C GLN A 130 3.28 -15.07 -18.44
N PRO A 131 3.18 -15.23 -19.78
CA PRO A 131 2.37 -16.27 -20.39
C PRO A 131 2.93 -17.65 -20.12
N GLN A 132 2.04 -18.65 -20.02
CA GLN A 132 2.39 -20.08 -19.95
C GLN A 132 1.98 -20.84 -21.22
N VAL A 133 1.21 -20.18 -22.09
CA VAL A 133 0.78 -20.73 -23.38
C VAL A 133 1.66 -20.18 -24.51
N GLY A 134 1.84 -20.98 -25.58
CA GLY A 134 2.58 -20.56 -26.75
C GLY A 134 1.89 -19.43 -27.52
N GLY A 135 2.66 -18.64 -28.27
CA GLY A 135 2.15 -17.56 -29.10
C GLY A 135 2.02 -16.22 -28.37
N PHE A 136 2.57 -16.08 -27.16
CA PHE A 136 2.63 -14.83 -26.41
C PHE A 136 4.01 -14.66 -25.79
N ASP A 137 4.48 -13.43 -25.75
CA ASP A 137 5.74 -13.08 -25.09
C ASP A 137 5.48 -12.42 -23.73
N ALA A 138 6.37 -12.68 -22.78
CA ALA A 138 6.38 -11.96 -21.51
C ALA A 138 6.67 -10.47 -21.73
N GLY A 139 6.09 -9.61 -20.88
CA GLY A 139 6.28 -8.19 -21.06
C GLY A 139 5.81 -7.35 -19.89
N SER A 140 5.87 -6.05 -20.09
CA SER A 140 5.37 -5.06 -19.15
C SER A 140 4.90 -3.80 -19.87
N MET A 141 4.02 -3.03 -19.21
CA MET A 141 3.62 -1.71 -19.66
C MET A 141 3.26 -0.81 -18.48
N PRO A 142 3.55 0.50 -18.56
CA PRO A 142 2.98 1.45 -17.62
C PRO A 142 1.46 1.51 -17.82
N VAL A 143 0.73 1.74 -16.74
CA VAL A 143 -0.72 1.96 -16.82
C VAL A 143 -1.10 3.22 -16.07
N VAL A 144 -2.09 3.91 -16.63
CA VAL A 144 -2.78 5.01 -15.97
C VAL A 144 -4.26 4.68 -15.82
N ARG A 145 -4.86 5.25 -14.80
CA ARG A 145 -6.28 5.10 -14.55
C ARG A 145 -7.10 5.92 -15.55
N SER A 146 -8.01 5.28 -16.25
CA SER A 146 -8.89 5.95 -17.24
C SER A 146 -10.24 6.29 -16.67
N THR A 147 -10.74 5.49 -15.70
CA THR A 147 -12.05 5.69 -15.08
C THR A 147 -11.98 5.45 -13.57
N ALA A 148 -12.85 6.11 -12.83
CA ALA A 148 -13.09 5.90 -11.40
C ALA A 148 -14.59 5.74 -11.15
N ILE A 149 -14.95 5.11 -10.05
CA ILE A 149 -16.34 5.03 -9.61
C ILE A 149 -16.81 6.41 -9.16
N HIS A 150 -18.00 6.80 -9.60
CA HIS A 150 -18.59 8.09 -9.24
C HIS A 150 -18.71 8.26 -7.71
N ASN A 151 -18.29 9.40 -7.20
CA ASN A 151 -18.23 9.74 -5.78
C ASN A 151 -17.30 8.84 -4.91
N LEU A 152 -16.43 8.04 -5.52
CA LEU A 152 -15.43 7.28 -4.82
C LEU A 152 -14.07 7.96 -5.00
N ASN A 153 -13.59 8.62 -3.96
CA ASN A 153 -12.28 9.24 -3.93
C ASN A 153 -11.21 8.17 -3.67
N CYS A 154 -10.01 8.43 -4.15
CA CYS A 154 -8.85 7.60 -3.87
C CYS A 154 -7.74 8.50 -3.29
N THR A 155 -7.37 8.24 -2.05
CA THR A 155 -6.27 8.90 -1.35
C THR A 155 -5.00 8.04 -1.40
N GLY A 156 -5.17 6.72 -1.58
CA GLY A 156 -4.12 5.71 -1.49
C GLY A 156 -3.80 5.29 -0.06
N GLY A 157 -4.57 5.78 0.92
CA GLY A 157 -4.37 5.50 2.32
C GLY A 157 -5.49 4.67 2.95
N LEU A 158 -5.44 4.55 4.28
CA LEU A 158 -6.36 3.73 5.06
C LEU A 158 -7.80 4.29 5.05
N PHE A 159 -7.97 5.61 4.89
CA PHE A 159 -9.29 6.25 4.87
C PHE A 159 -10.20 5.72 3.77
N ASP A 160 -9.64 5.32 2.63
CA ASP A 160 -10.39 4.74 1.51
C ASP A 160 -11.09 3.40 1.86
N GLU A 161 -10.67 2.72 2.93
CA GLU A 161 -11.29 1.47 3.42
C GLU A 161 -12.48 1.72 4.35
N LEU A 162 -12.65 2.94 4.85
CA LEU A 162 -13.72 3.23 5.80
C LEU A 162 -15.09 3.03 5.15
N ALA A 163 -16.02 2.49 5.92
CA ALA A 163 -17.42 2.41 5.54
C ALA A 163 -18.01 3.83 5.44
N ASP A 164 -19.07 4.00 4.63
CA ASP A 164 -19.77 5.28 4.45
C ASP A 164 -20.33 5.88 5.75
N THR A 165 -20.38 5.07 6.83
CA THR A 165 -20.73 5.49 8.18
C THR A 165 -19.52 5.36 9.10
N VAL A 166 -18.76 6.43 9.23
CA VAL A 166 -17.62 6.50 10.15
C VAL A 166 -18.13 6.82 11.56
N VAL A 167 -17.81 5.95 12.52
CA VAL A 167 -17.96 6.27 13.94
C VAL A 167 -16.68 6.99 14.38
N GLU A 168 -16.82 8.20 14.89
CA GLU A 168 -15.68 8.93 15.43
C GLU A 168 -15.12 8.23 16.65
N THR A 169 -13.83 7.94 16.62
CA THR A 169 -13.12 7.26 17.72
C THR A 169 -11.76 7.91 17.96
N GLU A 170 -11.33 7.88 19.21
CA GLU A 170 -9.96 8.20 19.60
C GLU A 170 -9.48 7.13 20.58
N THR A 171 -8.30 6.58 20.31
CA THR A 171 -7.65 5.59 21.16
C THR A 171 -6.22 6.01 21.43
N ARG A 172 -5.81 5.91 22.70
CA ARG A 172 -4.43 6.13 23.15
C ARG A 172 -3.93 4.91 23.89
N SER A 173 -2.66 4.59 23.69
CA SER A 173 -1.97 3.53 24.43
C SER A 173 -0.55 3.98 24.79
N PRO A 174 -0.04 3.61 25.97
CA PRO A 174 1.34 3.90 26.33
C PRO A 174 2.31 3.03 25.51
N LEU A 175 3.49 3.56 25.29
CA LEU A 175 4.69 2.82 24.93
C LEU A 175 5.50 2.57 26.20
N ASN A 176 5.81 1.32 26.47
CA ASN A 176 6.50 0.93 27.69
C ASN A 176 8.01 0.82 27.46
N SER A 177 8.82 1.32 28.40
CA SER A 177 10.25 1.14 28.36
C SER A 177 10.61 -0.36 28.41
N THR A 178 11.54 -0.77 27.54
CA THR A 178 12.13 -2.11 27.56
C THR A 178 13.21 -2.28 28.62
N GLY A 179 13.55 -1.18 29.34
CA GLY A 179 14.61 -1.15 30.34
C GLY A 179 15.99 -0.78 29.80
N VAL A 180 16.11 -0.49 28.51
CA VAL A 180 17.33 0.07 27.89
C VAL A 180 17.58 1.48 28.41
N ASP A 181 16.53 2.25 28.56
CA ASP A 181 16.49 3.55 29.20
C ASP A 181 15.28 3.55 30.15
N ALA A 182 15.55 3.68 31.45
CA ALA A 182 14.50 3.52 32.46
C ALA A 182 13.50 4.69 32.49
N ASP A 183 13.96 5.87 32.04
CA ASP A 183 13.15 7.08 32.03
C ASP A 183 12.35 7.21 30.70
N ALA A 184 12.71 6.40 29.68
CA ALA A 184 12.05 6.42 28.38
C ALA A 184 10.55 6.20 28.50
N SER A 185 9.79 7.09 27.91
CA SER A 185 8.33 7.03 27.85
C SER A 185 7.79 7.43 26.48
N GLY A 186 6.53 7.15 26.24
CA GLY A 186 5.86 7.55 25.02
C GLY A 186 4.42 7.07 24.94
N HIS A 187 3.75 7.48 23.90
CA HIS A 187 2.39 7.01 23.63
C HIS A 187 2.10 6.98 22.13
N VAL A 188 1.12 6.19 21.79
CA VAL A 188 0.50 6.15 20.45
C VAL A 188 -0.92 6.65 20.55
N LYS A 189 -1.36 7.36 19.52
CA LYS A 189 -2.73 7.84 19.37
C LYS A 189 -3.26 7.48 17.99
N TYR A 190 -4.46 6.93 17.92
CA TYR A 190 -5.22 6.75 16.69
C TYR A 190 -6.53 7.51 16.79
N GLU A 191 -6.82 8.31 15.77
CA GLU A 191 -8.03 9.12 15.71
C GLU A 191 -8.72 8.89 14.37
N GLN A 192 -10.01 8.54 14.41
CA GLN A 192 -10.85 8.39 13.24
C GLN A 192 -11.97 9.42 13.30
N ARG A 193 -12.11 10.22 12.26
CA ARG A 193 -13.15 11.23 12.07
C ARG A 193 -13.90 10.97 10.75
N THR A 194 -14.96 11.71 10.51
CA THR A 194 -15.78 11.58 9.28
C THR A 194 -15.03 12.00 8.00
N ASP A 195 -13.96 12.78 8.14
CA ASP A 195 -13.20 13.39 7.05
C ASP A 195 -11.73 12.95 7.01
N ARG A 196 -11.25 12.22 8.02
CA ARG A 196 -9.84 11.82 8.14
C ARG A 196 -9.61 10.70 9.13
N ILE A 197 -8.44 10.12 9.04
CA ILE A 197 -7.81 9.33 10.12
C ILE A 197 -6.41 9.84 10.39
N GLU A 198 -6.00 9.74 11.66
CA GLU A 198 -4.68 10.14 12.13
C GLU A 198 -4.10 9.06 13.04
N PHE A 199 -2.79 8.85 12.91
CA PHE A 199 -2.01 8.02 13.81
C PHE A 199 -0.73 8.76 14.17
N SER A 200 -0.52 9.02 15.45
CA SER A 200 0.70 9.66 15.95
C SER A 200 1.42 8.82 16.98
N VAL A 201 2.73 8.98 16.99
CA VAL A 201 3.63 8.36 17.95
C VAL A 201 4.54 9.43 18.52
N GLU A 202 4.45 9.62 19.81
CA GLU A 202 5.26 10.55 20.59
C GLU A 202 6.13 9.77 21.55
N ILE A 203 7.42 10.14 21.65
CA ILE A 203 8.38 9.55 22.55
C ILE A 203 9.13 10.65 23.31
N GLU A 204 9.36 10.42 24.59
CA GLU A 204 9.92 11.35 25.53
C GLU A 204 11.04 10.71 26.35
N ASP A 205 11.92 11.55 26.91
CA ASP A 205 12.98 11.17 27.85
C ASP A 205 13.91 10.07 27.32
N VAL A 206 14.14 10.07 26.00
CA VAL A 206 15.13 9.23 25.34
C VAL A 206 16.29 10.08 24.79
N PRO A 207 17.51 9.53 24.61
CA PRO A 207 18.64 10.28 24.07
C PRO A 207 18.35 10.92 22.70
N VAL A 208 18.75 12.18 22.51
CA VAL A 208 18.62 12.92 21.24
C VAL A 208 19.13 12.12 20.06
N GLY A 209 18.38 12.10 18.96
CA GLY A 209 18.75 11.42 17.72
C GLY A 209 17.56 10.84 16.97
N ALA A 210 17.85 10.05 15.94
CA ALA A 210 16.84 9.39 15.11
C ALA A 210 16.48 8.01 15.68
N TYR A 211 15.18 7.74 15.76
CA TYR A 211 14.60 6.46 16.15
C TYR A 211 13.72 5.94 15.02
N GLU A 212 13.76 4.66 14.79
CA GLU A 212 12.92 3.98 13.81
C GLU A 212 11.59 3.58 14.46
N LEU A 213 10.48 3.94 13.83
CA LEU A 213 9.16 3.44 14.18
C LEU A 213 8.88 2.17 13.37
N TRP A 214 8.62 1.09 14.07
CA TRP A 214 8.22 -0.20 13.50
C TRP A 214 6.80 -0.55 13.93
N VAL A 215 5.96 -0.99 12.97
CA VAL A 215 4.60 -1.47 13.19
C VAL A 215 4.47 -2.82 12.53
N ALA A 216 4.01 -3.84 13.26
CA ALA A 216 3.92 -5.22 12.75
C ALA A 216 5.22 -5.76 12.14
N ASN A 217 6.38 -5.42 12.74
CA ASN A 217 7.73 -5.75 12.25
C ASN A 217 8.10 -5.11 10.89
N ASP A 218 7.44 -4.02 10.51
CA ASP A 218 7.75 -3.26 9.30
C ASP A 218 8.06 -1.81 9.66
N GLN A 219 9.17 -1.26 9.15
CA GLN A 219 9.58 0.11 9.44
C GLN A 219 8.66 1.10 8.71
N LYS A 220 7.94 1.93 9.48
CA LYS A 220 6.99 2.90 8.96
C LYS A 220 7.51 4.33 8.93
N GLY A 221 8.51 4.66 9.74
CA GLY A 221 9.04 6.01 9.76
C GLY A 221 10.24 6.20 10.65
N THR A 222 10.66 7.46 10.78
CA THR A 222 11.76 7.88 11.66
C THR A 222 11.31 9.04 12.53
N ILE A 223 11.45 8.90 13.85
CA ILE A 223 11.18 9.92 14.84
C ILE A 223 12.49 10.61 15.17
N ASN A 224 12.53 11.94 15.00
CA ASN A 224 13.69 12.75 15.34
C ASN A 224 13.50 13.37 16.71
N VAL A 225 14.23 12.89 17.71
CA VAL A 225 14.20 13.40 19.09
C VAL A 225 15.13 14.58 19.23
N ILE A 226 14.63 15.64 19.82
CA ILE A 226 15.34 16.90 20.09
C ILE A 226 15.26 17.26 21.56
N ASN A 227 16.12 18.20 22.01
CA ASN A 227 16.01 18.78 23.35
C ASN A 227 14.84 19.75 23.40
N VAL A 228 14.02 19.62 24.43
CA VAL A 228 12.92 20.54 24.77
C VAL A 228 13.08 21.02 26.23
N PRO A 229 12.40 22.10 26.65
CA PRO A 229 12.41 22.49 28.06
C PRO A 229 11.83 21.40 28.95
N GLY A 230 12.68 20.77 29.75
CA GLY A 230 12.28 19.70 30.69
C GLY A 230 12.69 18.29 30.31
N GLY A 231 13.25 18.06 29.11
CA GLY A 231 13.65 16.72 28.67
C GLY A 231 14.00 16.63 27.20
N THR A 232 13.65 15.53 26.59
CA THR A 232 13.77 15.28 25.15
C THR A 232 12.43 14.79 24.63
N GLU A 233 12.11 15.14 23.38
CA GLU A 233 10.83 14.77 22.76
C GLU A 233 11.02 14.56 21.25
N GLY A 234 10.24 13.65 20.70
CA GLY A 234 10.13 13.44 19.26
C GLY A 234 8.76 12.87 18.90
N GLU A 235 8.22 13.31 17.76
CA GLU A 235 6.92 12.89 17.27
C GLU A 235 6.99 12.57 15.78
N ILE A 236 6.14 11.64 15.35
CA ILE A 236 5.79 11.41 13.96
C ILE A 236 4.27 11.29 13.84
N GLU A 237 3.72 11.94 12.81
CA GLU A 237 2.29 11.90 12.55
C GLU A 237 2.00 11.38 11.15
N PHE A 238 1.09 10.43 11.08
CA PHE A 238 0.51 9.89 9.86
C PHE A 238 -0.93 10.34 9.73
N ARG A 239 -1.35 10.67 8.53
CA ARG A 239 -2.70 11.15 8.28
C ARG A 239 -3.20 10.74 6.90
N ASP A 240 -4.48 10.43 6.80
CA ASP A 240 -5.18 10.22 5.54
C ASP A 240 -6.57 10.89 5.56
N PRO A 241 -6.89 11.79 4.63
CA PRO A 241 -6.03 12.34 3.56
C PRO A 241 -4.81 13.10 4.10
N VAL A 242 -3.68 12.96 3.40
CA VAL A 242 -2.41 13.56 3.85
C VAL A 242 -2.44 15.09 3.81
N GLU A 243 -1.83 15.74 4.79
CA GLU A 243 -1.62 17.18 4.86
C GLU A 243 -0.13 17.54 4.83
N PRO A 244 0.21 18.80 4.47
CA PRO A 244 1.61 19.26 4.49
C PRO A 244 2.27 19.04 5.86
N GLY A 245 3.44 18.40 5.86
CA GLY A 245 4.20 18.09 7.08
C GLY A 245 3.82 16.78 7.77
N LYS A 246 2.79 16.09 7.30
CA LYS A 246 2.39 14.76 7.76
C LYS A 246 2.79 13.70 6.75
N VAL A 247 2.83 12.44 7.20
CA VAL A 247 3.06 11.26 6.36
C VAL A 247 1.70 10.64 6.00
N LEU A 248 1.57 10.08 4.80
CA LEU A 248 0.35 9.34 4.45
C LEU A 248 0.19 8.14 5.37
N LEU A 249 -1.01 7.95 5.95
CA LEU A 249 -1.34 6.74 6.70
C LEU A 249 -1.70 5.61 5.72
N ASP A 250 -0.70 4.89 5.26
CA ASP A 250 -0.76 3.81 4.28
C ASP A 250 -0.68 2.40 4.92
N PHE A 251 -0.99 2.29 6.21
CA PHE A 251 -1.05 1.04 6.97
C PHE A 251 -2.10 1.13 8.07
N ASP A 252 -2.59 -0.02 8.55
CA ASP A 252 -3.49 -0.08 9.72
C ASP A 252 -2.68 -0.42 10.98
N PRO A 253 -2.55 0.54 11.94
CA PRO A 253 -1.82 0.28 13.18
C PRO A 253 -2.62 -0.51 14.21
N ARG A 254 -3.95 -0.67 14.00
CA ARG A 254 -4.84 -1.33 14.98
C ARG A 254 -4.60 -2.82 15.03
N GLY A 255 -4.49 -3.39 16.24
CA GLY A 255 -4.18 -4.79 16.46
C GLY A 255 -2.70 -5.14 16.20
N GLN A 256 -1.83 -4.15 16.02
CA GLN A 256 -0.42 -4.37 15.73
C GLN A 256 0.47 -4.02 16.92
N THR A 257 1.63 -4.66 16.99
CA THR A 257 2.72 -4.26 17.89
C THR A 257 3.43 -3.03 17.34
N ILE A 258 3.86 -2.14 18.22
CA ILE A 258 4.57 -0.92 17.88
C ILE A 258 5.88 -0.87 18.65
N ASP A 259 7.00 -0.80 17.94
CA ASP A 259 8.34 -0.78 18.50
C ASP A 259 9.09 0.48 18.06
N ILE A 260 9.83 1.07 19.01
CA ILE A 260 10.74 2.20 18.79
C ILE A 260 12.16 1.70 18.91
N ILE A 261 12.86 1.71 17.79
CA ILE A 261 14.17 1.08 17.66
C ILE A 261 15.25 2.12 17.34
N ARG A 262 16.41 2.00 17.95
CA ARG A 262 17.59 2.77 17.62
C ARG A 262 18.81 1.87 17.57
N ASN A 263 19.55 1.90 16.46
CA ASN A 263 20.76 1.07 16.25
C ASN A 263 20.51 -0.43 16.53
N GLY A 264 19.35 -0.94 16.13
CA GLY A 264 18.97 -2.34 16.34
C GLY A 264 18.56 -2.69 17.77
N THR A 265 18.37 -1.70 18.66
CA THR A 265 17.95 -1.89 20.05
C THR A 265 16.58 -1.26 20.23
N THR A 266 15.60 -2.04 20.74
CA THR A 266 14.26 -1.54 21.07
C THR A 266 14.28 -0.79 22.39
N TYR A 267 13.92 0.48 22.38
CA TYR A 267 13.82 1.36 23.56
C TYR A 267 12.43 1.33 24.18
N LEU A 268 11.41 1.42 23.34
CA LEU A 268 10.00 1.42 23.75
C LEU A 268 9.25 0.39 22.92
N SER A 269 8.22 -0.23 23.52
CA SER A 269 7.35 -1.18 22.85
C SER A 269 5.92 -1.07 23.39
N SER A 270 4.93 -1.33 22.54
CA SER A 270 3.54 -1.57 22.98
C SER A 270 3.18 -3.03 22.80
N ASP A 271 2.26 -3.51 23.63
CA ASP A 271 1.44 -4.67 23.28
C ASP A 271 0.58 -4.33 22.04
N GLU A 272 -0.22 -5.31 21.55
CA GLU A 272 -1.14 -5.05 20.43
C GLU A 272 -1.95 -3.76 20.67
N PHE A 273 -1.83 -2.80 19.76
CA PHE A 273 -2.54 -1.54 19.84
C PHE A 273 -4.04 -1.76 19.59
N ASN A 274 -4.82 -1.88 20.66
CA ASN A 274 -6.26 -2.14 20.62
C ASN A 274 -7.08 -0.88 20.27
N GLY A 275 -6.92 -0.36 19.04
CA GLY A 275 -7.92 0.51 18.44
C GLY A 275 -9.20 -0.29 18.24
N SER A 276 -10.33 0.11 18.85
CA SER A 276 -11.59 -0.63 18.74
C SER A 276 -11.96 -0.86 17.27
N ASN A 277 -11.84 -2.11 16.81
CA ASN A 277 -12.35 -2.55 15.54
C ASN A 277 -13.88 -2.56 15.62
N GLY A 278 -14.52 -1.49 15.17
CA GLY A 278 -15.94 -1.49 14.87
C GLY A 278 -16.20 -2.35 13.62
N ASN A 279 -16.05 -3.67 13.75
CA ASN A 279 -16.40 -4.59 12.69
C ASN A 279 -17.89 -4.94 12.81
N SER A 280 -18.74 -4.24 12.08
CA SER A 280 -20.06 -4.71 11.70
C SER A 280 -20.15 -4.75 10.17
N GLY A 281 -19.48 -5.72 9.58
CA GLY A 281 -19.59 -6.02 8.16
C GLY A 281 -20.98 -6.55 7.84
N SER A 282 -21.80 -5.76 7.18
CA SER A 282 -22.96 -6.25 6.43
C SER A 282 -22.44 -6.96 5.18
N SER A 283 -22.52 -8.28 5.19
CA SER A 283 -22.15 -9.11 4.06
C SER A 283 -23.22 -9.05 2.97
N ASN A 284 -23.05 -8.14 2.00
CA ASN A 284 -23.66 -8.32 0.67
C ASN A 284 -22.72 -9.20 -0.16
N GLN A 285 -22.89 -10.50 -0.02
CA GLN A 285 -22.16 -11.48 -0.80
C GLN A 285 -22.82 -11.63 -2.16
N ALA A 286 -22.12 -11.25 -3.21
CA ALA A 286 -22.49 -11.65 -4.56
C ALA A 286 -22.25 -13.17 -4.70
N PRO A 287 -23.11 -13.91 -5.47
CA PRO A 287 -22.91 -15.34 -5.67
C PRO A 287 -21.55 -15.60 -6.37
N PRO A 288 -20.85 -16.71 -6.04
CA PRO A 288 -19.58 -17.04 -6.65
C PRO A 288 -19.75 -17.22 -8.15
N PHE A 289 -18.82 -16.67 -8.93
CA PHE A 289 -18.66 -17.05 -10.33
C PHE A 289 -18.29 -18.54 -10.34
N GLY A 290 -19.12 -19.34 -11.02
CA GLY A 290 -19.17 -20.79 -10.92
C GLY A 290 -17.82 -21.49 -10.96
N ASP A 291 -17.59 -22.26 -9.91
CA ASP A 291 -16.71 -23.42 -9.95
C ASP A 291 -17.41 -24.54 -10.73
N SER A 292 -16.92 -24.83 -11.92
CA SER A 292 -17.23 -26.07 -12.64
C SER A 292 -16.01 -26.55 -13.39
#